data_07cfad02419f5b170734569ec3b58a94
#
_entry.id   07cfad02419f5b170734569ec3b58a94
#
_cell.length_a   1.000
_cell.length_b   1.000
_cell.length_c   1.000
_cell.angle_alpha   90.00
_cell.angle_beta   90.00
_cell.angle_gamma   90.00
#
_symmetry.space_group_name_H-M   'P 1'
#
loop_
_entity.id
_entity.type
_entity.pdbx_description
1 polymer ?
#
loop_
_entity_poly.entity_id
_entity_poly.type
_entity_poly.pdbx_seq_one_letter_code
_entity_poly.pdbx_strand_id
1 'polypeptide(L)' 'MVVIDRPTNECVDRIRAEYLEMPGLSLTRKQMHRLVMVDDGTCDGAVDQLVRSGFLRCRADQTFVRAD' A
#
# COMPACT_ATOMS: atom_id res chain seq x y z
N MET A 1 -27.04 2.99 4.72
CA MET A 1 -25.85 3.51 5.26
C MET A 1 -24.62 2.84 4.68
N VAL A 2 -23.69 3.61 4.28
CA VAL A 2 -22.51 3.07 3.64
C VAL A 2 -21.43 2.82 4.68
N VAL A 3 -20.91 1.63 4.65
CA VAL A 3 -19.74 1.35 5.45
C VAL A 3 -18.54 1.90 4.71
N ILE A 4 -17.94 2.87 5.30
CA ILE A 4 -16.78 3.47 4.70
C ILE A 4 -15.56 2.77 5.24
N ASP A 5 -14.78 2.23 4.34
CA ASP A 5 -13.56 1.54 4.70
C ASP A 5 -12.45 2.59 4.90
N ARG A 6 -12.68 3.48 5.84
CA ARG A 6 -11.79 4.60 6.08
C ARG A 6 -10.36 4.20 6.39
N PRO A 7 -10.14 3.25 7.30
CA PRO A 7 -8.76 2.87 7.61
C PRO A 7 -8.02 2.39 6.37
N THR A 8 -8.70 1.61 5.52
CA THR A 8 -8.06 1.13 4.30
C THR A 8 -7.79 2.27 3.35
N ASN A 9 -8.74 3.18 3.18
CA ASN A 9 -8.55 4.33 2.29
C ASN A 9 -7.42 5.23 2.77
N GLU A 10 -7.32 5.44 4.07
CA GLU A 10 -6.24 6.24 4.63
C GLU A 10 -4.89 5.57 4.40
N CYS A 11 -4.84 4.26 4.53
CA CYS A 11 -3.61 3.52 4.27
C CYS A 11 -3.22 3.61 2.81
N VAL A 12 -4.19 3.47 1.91
CA VAL A 12 -3.94 3.61 0.48
C VAL A 12 -3.33 4.97 0.18
N ASP A 13 -3.94 6.03 0.72
CA ASP A 13 -3.44 7.37 0.49
C ASP A 13 -2.04 7.57 1.05
N ARG A 14 -1.78 7.05 2.24
CA ARG A 14 -0.48 7.18 2.88
C ARG A 14 0.60 6.45 2.08
N ILE A 15 0.33 5.22 1.70
CA ILE A 15 1.29 4.44 0.93
C ILE A 15 1.54 5.09 -0.42
N ARG A 16 0.48 5.54 -1.07
CA ARG A 16 0.62 6.21 -2.36
C ARG A 16 1.48 7.45 -2.23
N ALA A 17 1.26 8.24 -1.19
CA ALA A 17 2.02 9.47 -0.98
C ALA A 17 3.51 9.19 -0.84
N GLU A 18 3.86 8.12 -0.11
CA GLU A 18 5.26 7.78 0.06
C GLU A 18 5.92 7.42 -1.26
N TYR A 19 5.22 6.68 -2.10
CA TYR A 19 5.76 6.30 -3.40
C TYR A 19 5.83 7.46 -4.35
N LEU A 20 4.91 8.43 -4.22
CA LEU A 20 4.95 9.62 -5.06
C LEU A 20 6.13 10.51 -4.69
N GLU A 21 6.47 10.56 -3.41
CA GLU A 21 7.63 11.34 -2.97
C GLU A 21 8.94 10.68 -3.33
N MET A 22 8.95 9.35 -3.32
CA MET A 22 10.17 8.59 -3.62
C MET A 22 9.85 7.56 -4.70
N PRO A 23 9.93 7.95 -5.97
CA PRO A 23 9.53 7.05 -7.06
C PRO A 23 10.30 5.74 -7.11
N GLY A 24 11.51 5.71 -6.60
CA GLY A 24 12.30 4.49 -6.57
C GLY A 24 12.07 3.64 -5.33
N LEU A 25 11.09 4.01 -4.50
CA LEU A 25 10.84 3.31 -3.26
C LEU A 25 10.43 1.85 -3.50
N SER A 26 10.93 0.98 -2.64
CA SER A 26 10.64 -0.44 -2.69
C SER A 26 10.45 -0.91 -1.26
N LEU A 27 9.26 -1.42 -0.95
CA LEU A 27 8.91 -1.81 0.41
C LEU A 27 8.38 -3.24 0.44
N THR A 28 8.74 -3.97 1.49
CA THR A 28 8.11 -5.24 1.77
C THR A 28 6.79 -4.99 2.49
N ARG A 29 5.94 -6.03 2.54
CA ARG A 29 4.68 -5.92 3.25
C ARG A 29 4.91 -5.56 4.72
N LYS A 30 5.94 -6.14 5.32
CA LYS A 30 6.28 -5.86 6.72
C LYS A 30 6.65 -4.38 6.93
N GLN A 31 7.40 -3.82 5.98
CA GLN A 31 7.75 -2.41 6.04
C GLN A 31 6.53 -1.52 5.90
N MET A 32 5.58 -1.92 5.08
CA MET A 32 4.34 -1.17 4.94
C MET A 32 3.52 -1.19 6.23
N HIS A 33 3.50 -2.32 6.93
CA HIS A 33 2.83 -2.39 8.23
C HIS A 33 3.40 -1.38 9.21
N ARG A 34 4.70 -1.20 9.20
CA ARG A 34 5.34 -0.21 10.05
C ARG A 34 5.00 1.20 9.64
N LEU A 35 4.89 1.42 8.35
CA LEU A 35 4.64 2.75 7.81
C LEU A 35 3.26 3.26 8.21
N VAL A 36 2.24 2.42 8.08
CA VAL A 36 0.86 2.85 8.31
C VAL A 36 0.34 2.53 9.71
N MET A 37 1.00 1.62 10.41
CA MET A 37 0.70 1.31 11.82
C MET A 37 -0.76 0.96 12.06
N VAL A 38 -1.30 0.13 11.19
CA VAL A 38 -2.66 -0.38 11.33
C VAL A 38 -2.60 -1.91 11.42
N ASP A 39 -3.75 -2.55 11.65
CA ASP A 39 -3.77 -4.00 11.71
C ASP A 39 -3.40 -4.60 10.35
N ASP A 40 -2.95 -5.85 10.40
CA ASP A 40 -2.43 -6.53 9.20
C ASP A 40 -3.48 -6.61 8.10
N GLY A 41 -4.72 -6.91 8.46
CA GLY A 41 -5.78 -7.04 7.46
C GLY A 41 -6.04 -5.74 6.72
N THR A 42 -6.05 -4.63 7.45
CA THR A 42 -6.27 -3.33 6.84
C THR A 42 -5.11 -2.96 5.92
N CYS A 43 -3.90 -3.19 6.38
CA CYS A 43 -2.72 -2.91 5.57
C CYS A 43 -2.70 -3.77 4.31
N ASP A 44 -2.98 -5.06 4.45
CA ASP A 44 -2.99 -5.97 3.30
C ASP A 44 -4.07 -5.55 2.30
N GLY A 45 -5.23 -5.14 2.79
CA GLY A 45 -6.29 -4.66 1.90
C GLY A 45 -5.87 -3.44 1.11
N ALA A 46 -5.16 -2.51 1.76
CA ALA A 46 -4.67 -1.32 1.09
C ALA A 46 -3.65 -1.66 0.01
N VAL A 47 -2.71 -2.56 0.34
CA VAL A 47 -1.70 -2.99 -0.63
C VAL A 47 -2.35 -3.67 -1.82
N ASP A 48 -3.30 -4.58 -1.57
CA ASP A 48 -4.00 -5.27 -2.64
C ASP A 48 -4.74 -4.28 -3.55
N GLN A 49 -5.36 -3.27 -2.95
CA GLN A 49 -6.07 -2.27 -3.71
C GLN A 49 -5.12 -1.51 -4.63
N LEU A 50 -3.95 -1.16 -4.14
CA LEU A 50 -2.95 -0.45 -4.95
C LEU A 50 -2.41 -1.33 -6.07
N VAL A 51 -2.26 -2.60 -5.82
CA VAL A 51 -1.82 -3.53 -6.86
C VAL A 51 -2.91 -3.68 -7.92
N ARG A 52 -4.15 -3.84 -7.51
CA ARG A 52 -5.26 -3.99 -8.45
C ARG A 52 -5.46 -2.77 -9.32
N SER A 53 -5.23 -1.60 -8.76
CA SER A 53 -5.41 -0.35 -9.51
C SER A 53 -4.27 -0.10 -10.47
N GLY A 54 -3.21 -0.89 -10.42
CA GLY A 54 -2.07 -0.70 -11.29
C GLY A 54 -1.05 0.31 -10.79
N PHE A 55 -1.22 0.79 -9.57
CA PHE A 55 -0.27 1.73 -9.00
C PHE A 55 0.99 1.04 -8.52
N LEU A 56 0.86 -0.15 -7.95
CA LEU A 56 1.99 -0.95 -7.46
C LEU A 56 2.02 -2.30 -8.13
N ARG A 57 3.20 -2.92 -8.11
CA ARG A 57 3.34 -4.31 -8.47
C ARG A 57 4.28 -4.99 -7.49
N CYS A 58 4.05 -6.29 -7.30
CA CYS A 58 4.87 -7.08 -6.41
C CYS A 58 5.98 -7.74 -7.21
N ARG A 59 7.21 -7.58 -6.77
CA ARG A 59 8.35 -8.19 -7.42
C ARG A 59 8.58 -9.59 -6.88
N ALA A 60 9.43 -10.33 -7.57
CA ALA A 60 9.73 -11.70 -7.18
C ALA A 60 10.34 -11.80 -5.77
N ASP A 61 11.01 -10.75 -5.32
CA ASP A 61 11.62 -10.72 -4.00
C ASP A 61 10.66 -10.24 -2.91
N GLN A 62 9.37 -10.18 -3.22
CA GLN A 62 8.32 -9.80 -2.27
C GLN A 62 8.32 -8.32 -1.91
N THR A 63 8.98 -7.48 -2.69
CA THR A 63 8.89 -6.04 -2.51
C THR A 63 7.86 -5.46 -3.47
N PHE A 64 7.27 -4.34 -3.07
CA PHE A 64 6.29 -3.63 -3.89
C PHE A 64 6.91 -2.35 -4.42
N VAL A 65 6.76 -2.15 -5.72
CA VAL A 65 7.30 -0.97 -6.40
C VAL A 65 6.22 -0.36 -7.28
N ARG A 66 6.48 0.86 -7.75
CA ARG A 66 5.57 1.51 -8.70
C ARG A 66 5.50 0.68 -9.98
N ALA A 67 4.28 0.51 -10.47
CA ALA A 67 4.07 -0.36 -11.62
C ALA A 67 4.37 0.33 -12.95
N ASP A 68 4.41 1.64 -12.98
CA ASP A 68 4.67 2.38 -14.22
C ASP A 68 6.14 2.68 -14.44
#